data_77f581a57a5725beee87cc2cc26c176b
#
_entry.id   77f581a57a5725beee87cc2cc26c176b
#
_cell.length_a   1.000
_cell.length_b   1.000
_cell.length_c   1.000
_cell.angle_alpha   90.00
_cell.angle_beta   90.00
_cell.angle_gamma   90.00
#
_symmetry.space_group_name_H-M   'P 1'
#
loop_
_entity.id
_entity.type
_entity.pdbx_description
1 polymer ?
#
loop_
_entity_poly.entity_id
_entity_poly.type
_entity_poly.pdbx_seq_one_letter_code
_entity_poly.pdbx_strand_id
1 'polypeptide(L)'
;DSKEWLDAGYLNKTVKGQWNDDWNKAMSSESKVFAFLFPAWGIDFTLKPNWDGAEGDWAVTNPPQEYNWGGSYIQAATGTDNPEHVKDIILAMTGNQDNLLKISKEYSDFTNTKSGMKDAATNADFASDFLGGQNPFEYFAPVAENIKIAPLSAYDQGCVELIQNAFSDYFQGKVDFDKAKANFETAIQERYPEITEIQWPE
;
A
#
# COMPACT_ATOMS: atom_id res chain seq x y z
N ASP A 1 8.89 -8.28 -16.88
CA ASP A 1 9.62 -8.68 -15.65
C ASP A 1 8.74 -9.43 -14.65
N SER A 2 7.57 -8.91 -14.18
CA SER A 2 6.74 -9.62 -13.17
C SER A 2 6.30 -11.00 -13.65
N LYS A 3 5.97 -11.18 -14.93
CA LYS A 3 5.61 -12.48 -15.50
C LYS A 3 6.80 -13.44 -15.51
N GLU A 4 7.98 -12.96 -15.86
CA GLU A 4 9.22 -13.74 -15.83
C GLU A 4 9.56 -14.20 -14.40
N TRP A 5 9.39 -13.32 -13.41
CA TRP A 5 9.59 -13.67 -12.00
C TRP A 5 8.57 -14.69 -11.50
N LEU A 6 7.31 -14.57 -11.94
CA LEU A 6 6.28 -15.56 -11.63
C LEU A 6 6.62 -16.92 -12.23
N ASP A 7 7.02 -16.95 -13.50
CA ASP A 7 7.38 -18.21 -14.21
C ASP A 7 8.64 -18.85 -13.61
N ALA A 8 9.63 -18.03 -13.23
CA ALA A 8 10.85 -18.47 -12.54
C ALA A 8 10.60 -18.94 -11.09
N GLY A 9 9.42 -18.71 -10.53
CA GLY A 9 9.07 -19.14 -9.19
C GLY A 9 9.51 -18.20 -8.07
N TYR A 10 9.92 -16.98 -8.40
CA TYR A 10 10.24 -15.95 -7.40
C TYR A 10 9.00 -15.31 -6.78
N LEU A 11 7.87 -15.35 -7.46
CA LEU A 11 6.59 -14.88 -6.92
C LEU A 11 5.72 -16.06 -6.48
N ASN A 12 5.00 -15.87 -5.38
CA ASN A 12 4.07 -16.87 -4.88
C ASN A 12 2.92 -17.09 -5.86
N LYS A 13 2.76 -18.33 -6.36
CA LYS A 13 1.73 -18.69 -7.35
C LYS A 13 0.38 -19.05 -6.74
N THR A 14 0.30 -19.24 -5.44
CA THR A 14 -0.94 -19.64 -4.76
C THR A 14 -1.79 -18.46 -4.37
N VAL A 15 -1.17 -17.32 -4.12
CA VAL A 15 -1.86 -16.06 -3.78
C VAL A 15 -2.36 -15.41 -5.07
N LYS A 16 -3.67 -15.33 -5.22
CA LYS A 16 -4.32 -14.73 -6.40
C LYS A 16 -4.70 -13.27 -6.24
N GLY A 17 -4.56 -12.72 -5.05
CA GLY A 17 -4.88 -11.33 -4.73
C GLY A 17 -4.61 -11.04 -3.27
N GLN A 18 -4.57 -9.77 -2.91
CA GLN A 18 -4.43 -9.32 -1.53
C GLN A 18 -5.78 -9.38 -0.79
N TRP A 19 -5.74 -9.34 0.53
CA TRP A 19 -6.92 -9.21 1.42
C TRP A 19 -7.84 -10.44 1.42
N ASN A 20 -7.30 -11.62 1.13
CA ASN A 20 -8.01 -12.89 1.20
C ASN A 20 -7.24 -13.92 2.05
N ASP A 21 -7.88 -15.05 2.32
CA ASP A 21 -7.30 -16.11 3.17
C ASP A 21 -5.98 -16.67 2.64
N ASP A 22 -5.82 -16.80 1.32
CA ASP A 22 -4.58 -17.31 0.72
C ASP A 22 -3.42 -16.33 0.94
N TRP A 23 -3.70 -15.02 0.86
CA TRP A 23 -2.71 -13.99 1.13
C TRP A 23 -2.34 -13.94 2.62
N ASN A 24 -3.32 -14.05 3.52
CA ASN A 24 -3.08 -14.11 4.96
C ASN A 24 -2.25 -15.35 5.33
N LYS A 25 -2.57 -16.50 4.78
CA LYS A 25 -1.79 -17.75 4.99
C LYS A 25 -0.36 -17.65 4.46
N ALA A 26 -0.13 -16.86 3.39
CA ALA A 26 1.21 -16.65 2.87
C ALA A 26 2.14 -15.91 3.86
N MET A 27 1.60 -15.30 4.91
CA MET A 27 2.37 -14.64 5.97
C MET A 27 2.74 -15.56 7.13
N SER A 28 2.20 -16.77 7.19
CA SER A 28 2.56 -17.74 8.24
C SER A 28 3.99 -18.24 8.09
N SER A 29 4.59 -18.73 9.17
CA SER A 29 5.95 -19.29 9.18
C SER A 29 6.12 -20.52 8.27
N GLU A 30 5.05 -21.24 7.95
CA GLU A 30 5.05 -22.39 7.05
C GLU A 30 5.17 -22.00 5.57
N SER A 31 4.81 -20.78 5.19
CA SER A 31 4.64 -20.38 3.78
C SER A 31 5.95 -20.13 3.05
N LYS A 32 7.06 -19.90 3.75
CA LYS A 32 8.39 -19.63 3.19
C LYS A 32 8.44 -18.42 2.23
N VAL A 33 7.56 -17.44 2.42
CA VAL A 33 7.62 -16.18 1.68
C VAL A 33 8.66 -15.29 2.33
N PHE A 34 9.64 -14.86 1.54
CA PHE A 34 10.77 -14.07 2.03
C PHE A 34 10.45 -12.60 2.22
N ALA A 35 9.60 -12.01 1.38
CA ALA A 35 9.31 -10.59 1.40
C ALA A 35 7.89 -10.25 0.98
N PHE A 36 7.34 -9.22 1.58
CA PHE A 36 6.08 -8.58 1.20
C PHE A 36 6.30 -7.11 0.90
N LEU A 37 5.55 -6.57 -0.06
CA LEU A 37 5.47 -5.15 -0.32
C LEU A 37 4.20 -4.60 0.35
N PHE A 38 4.38 -3.79 1.37
CA PHE A 38 3.30 -3.23 2.18
C PHE A 38 3.36 -1.70 2.25
N PRO A 39 2.23 -1.05 2.52
CA PRO A 39 2.23 0.25 3.18
C PRO A 39 2.65 0.08 4.66
N ALA A 40 3.03 1.18 5.32
CA ALA A 40 3.50 1.15 6.72
C ALA A 40 2.54 0.40 7.66
N TRP A 41 1.24 0.66 7.58
CA TRP A 41 0.21 0.00 8.38
C TRP A 41 0.10 -1.52 8.15
N GLY A 42 0.64 -2.04 7.05
CA GLY A 42 0.63 -3.47 6.73
C GLY A 42 1.37 -4.33 7.75
N ILE A 43 2.30 -3.76 8.51
CA ILE A 43 3.03 -4.45 9.57
C ILE A 43 2.06 -4.88 10.68
N ASP A 44 1.38 -3.93 11.31
CA ASP A 44 0.53 -4.22 12.47
C ASP A 44 -0.85 -4.75 12.11
N PHE A 45 -1.43 -4.30 10.97
CA PHE A 45 -2.77 -4.73 10.57
C PHE A 45 -2.81 -5.99 9.72
N THR A 46 -1.67 -6.44 9.19
CA THR A 46 -1.65 -7.57 8.27
C THR A 46 -0.59 -8.60 8.60
N LEU A 47 0.68 -8.21 8.65
CA LEU A 47 1.76 -9.17 8.85
C LEU A 47 1.74 -9.75 10.27
N LYS A 48 1.77 -8.90 11.27
CA LYS A 48 1.81 -9.30 12.69
C LYS A 48 0.63 -10.19 13.12
N PRO A 49 -0.65 -9.91 12.74
CA PRO A 49 -1.76 -10.79 13.10
C PRO A 49 -1.75 -12.17 12.43
N ASN A 50 -1.04 -12.32 11.30
CA ASN A 50 -0.97 -13.58 10.54
C ASN A 50 0.37 -14.31 10.71
N TRP A 51 1.33 -13.74 11.45
CA TRP A 51 2.60 -14.36 11.75
C TRP A 51 2.51 -15.19 13.02
N ASP A 52 2.89 -16.46 12.93
CA ASP A 52 2.89 -17.45 14.01
C ASP A 52 4.30 -17.91 14.43
N GLY A 53 5.34 -17.27 13.90
CA GLY A 53 6.75 -17.48 14.26
C GLY A 53 7.20 -16.60 15.44
N ALA A 54 8.51 -16.44 15.59
CA ALA A 54 9.08 -15.64 16.66
C ALA A 54 9.03 -14.13 16.37
N GLU A 55 8.98 -13.33 17.43
CA GLU A 55 9.29 -11.89 17.31
C GLU A 55 10.74 -11.71 16.87
N GLY A 56 10.97 -10.74 16.00
CA GLY A 56 12.31 -10.46 15.44
C GLY A 56 12.67 -11.24 14.18
N ASP A 57 11.79 -12.10 13.68
CA ASP A 57 12.00 -12.82 12.42
C ASP A 57 11.80 -11.91 11.19
N TRP A 58 11.14 -10.77 11.35
CA TRP A 58 10.88 -9.82 10.30
C TRP A 58 11.71 -8.54 10.44
N ALA A 59 12.00 -7.92 9.33
CA ALA A 59 12.66 -6.62 9.27
C ALA A 59 12.08 -5.78 8.12
N VAL A 60 12.16 -4.46 8.26
CA VAL A 60 11.82 -3.50 7.22
C VAL A 60 13.06 -3.10 6.44
N THR A 61 12.93 -2.94 5.15
CA THR A 61 13.93 -2.35 4.27
C THR A 61 13.27 -1.46 3.23
N ASN A 62 14.05 -0.59 2.60
CA ASN A 62 13.55 0.26 1.53
C ASN A 62 13.17 -0.57 0.30
N PRO A 63 12.06 -0.23 -0.38
CA PRO A 63 11.69 -0.87 -1.63
C PRO A 63 12.67 -0.48 -2.75
N PRO A 64 12.70 -1.22 -3.86
CA PRO A 64 13.47 -0.84 -5.05
C PRO A 64 13.04 0.49 -5.65
N GLN A 65 11.78 0.86 -5.45
CA GLN A 65 11.18 2.12 -5.88
C GLN A 65 10.10 2.52 -4.88
N GLU A 66 10.07 3.79 -4.53
CA GLU A 66 9.05 4.37 -3.67
C GLU A 66 7.68 4.37 -4.35
N TYR A 67 6.64 4.13 -3.59
CA TYR A 67 5.26 4.14 -4.09
C TYR A 67 4.27 4.70 -3.06
N ASN A 68 3.17 5.24 -3.57
CA ASN A 68 2.01 5.62 -2.78
C ASN A 68 0.99 4.48 -2.82
N TRP A 69 0.51 4.07 -1.65
CA TRP A 69 -0.53 3.03 -1.56
C TRP A 69 -1.94 3.60 -1.43
N GLY A 70 -2.07 4.87 -1.14
CA GLY A 70 -3.35 5.50 -0.86
C GLY A 70 -3.32 6.25 0.46
N GLY A 71 -4.41 6.21 1.20
CA GLY A 71 -4.58 6.91 2.47
C GLY A 71 -6.06 7.09 2.80
N SER A 72 -6.33 7.66 3.98
CA SER A 72 -7.69 7.99 4.40
C SER A 72 -7.91 9.50 4.36
N TYR A 73 -9.06 9.91 3.86
CA TYR A 73 -9.48 11.30 3.82
C TYR A 73 -10.66 11.51 4.77
N ILE A 74 -10.58 12.52 5.61
CA ILE A 74 -11.65 12.91 6.52
C ILE A 74 -12.34 14.13 5.93
N GLN A 75 -13.64 14.05 5.73
CA GLN A 75 -14.44 15.10 5.10
C GLN A 75 -15.65 15.44 5.95
N ALA A 76 -16.07 16.70 5.89
CA ALA A 76 -17.34 17.16 6.45
C ALA A 76 -18.46 17.00 5.43
N ALA A 77 -19.65 16.58 5.88
CA ALA A 77 -20.84 16.61 5.04
C ALA A 77 -21.30 18.04 4.78
N THR A 78 -21.68 18.34 3.54
CA THR A 78 -22.32 19.62 3.21
C THR A 78 -23.62 19.76 4.00
N GLY A 79 -23.81 20.91 4.65
CA GLY A 79 -25.00 21.21 5.44
C GLY A 79 -24.97 20.64 6.87
N THR A 80 -23.80 20.27 7.40
CA THR A 80 -23.67 19.92 8.82
C THR A 80 -24.10 21.10 9.71
N ASP A 81 -24.87 20.81 10.75
CA ASP A 81 -25.30 21.82 11.75
C ASP A 81 -24.18 22.22 12.71
N ASN A 82 -23.04 21.53 12.69
CA ASN A 82 -21.93 21.71 13.62
C ASN A 82 -20.57 21.90 12.92
N PRO A 83 -20.41 22.86 11.99
CA PRO A 83 -19.21 22.97 11.15
C PRO A 83 -17.92 23.20 11.97
N GLU A 84 -17.99 24.01 13.03
CA GLU A 84 -16.81 24.28 13.86
C GLU A 84 -16.36 23.05 14.66
N HIS A 85 -17.29 22.26 15.20
CA HIS A 85 -16.94 21.02 15.90
C HIS A 85 -16.35 19.99 14.95
N VAL A 86 -16.91 19.87 13.74
CA VAL A 86 -16.36 18.96 12.71
C VAL A 86 -14.96 19.40 12.29
N LYS A 87 -14.73 20.68 12.13
CA LYS A 87 -13.38 21.24 11.86
C LYS A 87 -12.40 20.89 12.99
N ASP A 88 -12.79 21.06 14.25
CA ASP A 88 -11.92 20.73 15.38
C ASP A 88 -11.57 19.24 15.42
N ILE A 89 -12.53 18.36 15.12
CA ILE A 89 -12.31 16.91 15.01
C ILE A 89 -11.32 16.61 13.87
N ILE A 90 -11.53 17.20 12.69
CA ILE A 90 -10.64 17.01 11.55
C ILE A 90 -9.21 17.44 11.92
N LEU A 91 -9.05 18.63 12.52
CA LEU A 91 -7.74 19.12 12.95
C LEU A 91 -7.08 18.25 14.02
N ALA A 92 -7.85 17.75 14.98
CA ALA A 92 -7.37 16.82 16.00
C ALA A 92 -6.86 15.50 15.41
N MET A 93 -7.51 15.01 14.35
CA MET A 93 -7.17 13.73 13.71
C MET A 93 -6.09 13.85 12.62
N THR A 94 -5.93 15.03 12.01
CA THR A 94 -5.04 15.17 10.84
C THR A 94 -3.90 16.15 11.02
N GLY A 95 -3.95 17.01 12.03
CA GLY A 95 -2.98 18.08 12.25
C GLY A 95 -2.37 18.13 13.64
N ASN A 96 -2.93 17.44 14.63
CA ASN A 96 -2.38 17.40 15.98
C ASN A 96 -1.24 16.36 16.05
N GLN A 97 0.01 16.85 16.17
CA GLN A 97 1.19 15.97 16.16
C GLN A 97 1.20 14.94 17.29
N ASP A 98 0.77 15.33 18.50
CA ASP A 98 0.76 14.40 19.64
C ASP A 98 -0.22 13.24 19.44
N ASN A 99 -1.39 13.51 18.87
CA ASN A 99 -2.35 12.47 18.52
C ASN A 99 -1.81 11.56 17.42
N LEU A 100 -1.18 12.13 16.41
CA LEU A 100 -0.61 11.39 15.29
C LEU A 100 0.58 10.52 15.73
N LEU A 101 1.45 11.02 16.61
CA LEU A 101 2.55 10.22 17.18
C LEU A 101 2.04 9.06 18.06
N LYS A 102 0.91 9.23 18.76
CA LYS A 102 0.27 8.11 19.48
C LYS A 102 -0.20 7.02 18.50
N ILE A 103 -0.84 7.40 17.39
CA ILE A 103 -1.25 6.46 16.34
C ILE A 103 -0.02 5.73 15.79
N SER A 104 1.03 6.48 15.44
CA SER A 104 2.26 5.88 14.93
C SER A 104 2.88 4.89 15.91
N LYS A 105 2.88 5.20 17.21
CA LYS A 105 3.45 4.32 18.23
C LYS A 105 2.62 3.06 18.47
N GLU A 106 1.30 3.20 18.45
CA GLU A 106 0.39 2.09 18.74
C GLU A 106 0.23 1.12 17.58
N TYR A 107 0.25 1.63 16.35
CA TYR A 107 -0.07 0.86 15.13
C TYR A 107 1.05 0.84 14.09
N SER A 108 2.24 1.31 14.40
CA SER A 108 3.36 1.46 13.44
C SER A 108 2.95 2.21 12.15
N ASP A 109 1.89 3.02 12.22
CA ASP A 109 1.34 3.69 11.05
C ASP A 109 2.08 4.99 10.73
N PHE A 110 2.28 5.25 9.44
CA PHE A 110 2.97 6.44 8.96
C PHE A 110 1.95 7.56 8.74
N THR A 111 2.03 8.60 9.58
CA THR A 111 1.09 9.71 9.55
C THR A 111 1.54 10.86 8.62
N ASN A 112 0.66 11.84 8.42
CA ASN A 112 0.81 12.89 7.41
C ASN A 112 1.65 14.12 7.85
N THR A 113 2.21 14.12 9.04
CA THR A 113 3.04 15.23 9.52
C THR A 113 4.53 14.95 9.35
N LYS A 114 5.24 15.74 8.54
CA LYS A 114 6.68 15.59 8.31
C LYS A 114 7.50 15.68 9.60
N SER A 115 7.18 16.66 10.48
CA SER A 115 7.86 16.81 11.77
C SER A 115 7.65 15.59 12.66
N GLY A 116 6.41 15.10 12.81
CA GLY A 116 6.10 13.93 13.62
C GLY A 116 6.81 12.67 13.11
N MET A 117 6.84 12.46 11.80
CA MET A 117 7.54 11.29 11.23
C MET A 117 9.06 11.38 11.39
N LYS A 118 9.63 12.58 11.31
CA LYS A 118 11.04 12.80 11.59
C LYS A 118 11.37 12.56 13.07
N ASP A 119 10.52 13.02 13.98
CA ASP A 119 10.67 12.75 15.40
C ASP A 119 10.55 11.25 15.70
N ALA A 120 9.58 10.56 15.12
CA ALA A 120 9.44 9.11 15.25
C ALA A 120 10.67 8.36 14.73
N ALA A 121 11.21 8.75 13.58
CA ALA A 121 12.39 8.13 12.97
C ALA A 121 13.67 8.25 13.83
N THR A 122 13.76 9.26 14.69
CA THR A 122 14.93 9.49 15.55
C THR A 122 14.72 9.07 17.02
N ASN A 123 13.54 8.60 17.37
CA ASN A 123 13.18 8.23 18.74
C ASN A 123 13.19 6.71 18.93
N ALA A 124 14.08 6.23 19.80
CA ALA A 124 14.22 4.82 20.12
C ALA A 124 12.94 4.16 20.70
N ASP A 125 12.00 4.96 21.24
CA ASP A 125 10.72 4.46 21.73
C ASP A 125 9.82 3.87 20.62
N PHE A 126 10.14 4.11 19.35
CA PHE A 126 9.45 3.54 18.18
C PHE A 126 10.09 2.25 17.66
N ALA A 127 11.12 1.73 18.33
CA ALA A 127 11.64 0.41 18.03
C ALA A 127 10.55 -0.67 18.24
N SER A 128 10.50 -1.65 17.35
CA SER A 128 9.52 -2.73 17.37
C SER A 128 10.20 -4.06 17.67
N ASP A 129 9.79 -4.74 18.74
CA ASP A 129 10.26 -6.09 19.07
C ASP A 129 9.92 -7.08 17.96
N PHE A 130 8.74 -6.92 17.33
CA PHE A 130 8.31 -7.70 16.19
C PHE A 130 9.29 -7.60 15.00
N LEU A 131 9.96 -6.46 14.84
CA LEU A 131 10.97 -6.19 13.83
C LEU A 131 12.42 -6.34 14.36
N GLY A 132 12.62 -7.12 15.41
CA GLY A 132 13.95 -7.36 15.98
C GLY A 132 14.60 -6.13 16.60
N GLY A 133 13.82 -5.20 17.13
CA GLY A 133 14.29 -3.93 17.68
C GLY A 133 14.50 -2.82 16.64
N GLN A 134 14.12 -3.03 15.40
CA GLN A 134 14.22 -2.03 14.34
C GLN A 134 13.15 -0.95 14.51
N ASN A 135 13.53 0.32 14.31
CA ASN A 135 12.56 1.42 14.18
C ASN A 135 12.14 1.55 12.70
N PRO A 136 10.90 1.19 12.31
CA PRO A 136 10.49 1.21 10.92
C PRO A 136 10.45 2.64 10.32
N PHE A 137 10.28 3.67 11.15
CA PHE A 137 10.20 5.06 10.69
C PHE A 137 11.54 5.59 10.16
N GLU A 138 12.67 5.01 10.57
CA GLU A 138 13.99 5.32 9.98
C GLU A 138 14.02 5.03 8.47
N TYR A 139 13.23 4.04 8.02
CA TYR A 139 13.10 3.65 6.61
C TYR A 139 11.96 4.41 5.92
N PHE A 140 10.82 4.58 6.58
CA PHE A 140 9.65 5.19 5.97
C PHE A 140 9.79 6.70 5.75
N ALA A 141 10.39 7.43 6.70
CA ALA A 141 10.46 8.88 6.60
C ALA A 141 11.28 9.37 5.39
N PRO A 142 12.47 8.85 5.09
CA PRO A 142 13.21 9.23 3.87
C PRO A 142 12.49 8.82 2.58
N VAL A 143 11.86 7.63 2.56
CA VAL A 143 11.12 7.14 1.39
C VAL A 143 9.95 8.06 1.08
N ALA A 144 9.17 8.46 2.09
CA ALA A 144 8.00 9.32 1.91
C ALA A 144 8.34 10.69 1.28
N GLU A 145 9.53 11.23 1.54
CA GLU A 145 9.97 12.48 0.94
C GLU A 145 10.24 12.39 -0.57
N ASN A 146 10.53 11.19 -1.06
CA ASN A 146 10.85 10.92 -2.46
C ASN A 146 9.64 10.49 -3.29
N ILE A 147 8.51 10.15 -2.67
CA ILE A 147 7.30 9.73 -3.38
C ILE A 147 6.82 10.86 -4.30
N LYS A 148 6.70 10.52 -5.59
CA LYS A 148 6.13 11.39 -6.60
C LYS A 148 4.75 10.86 -6.98
N ILE A 149 3.72 11.60 -6.64
CA ILE A 149 2.35 11.27 -7.01
C ILE A 149 2.04 12.01 -8.31
N ALA A 150 1.67 11.27 -9.36
CA ALA A 150 1.12 11.84 -10.57
C ALA A 150 -0.21 12.54 -10.28
N PRO A 151 -0.66 13.49 -11.12
CA PRO A 151 -1.98 14.08 -10.94
C PRO A 151 -3.06 13.01 -10.86
N LEU A 152 -3.79 13.00 -9.75
CA LEU A 152 -4.88 12.04 -9.55
C LEU A 152 -6.10 12.43 -10.37
N SER A 153 -6.81 11.42 -10.89
CA SER A 153 -8.03 11.58 -11.65
C SER A 153 -9.18 10.73 -11.09
N ALA A 154 -10.41 11.05 -11.49
CA ALA A 154 -11.56 10.25 -11.15
C ALA A 154 -11.55 8.84 -11.80
N TYR A 155 -10.67 8.62 -12.76
CA TYR A 155 -10.55 7.36 -13.51
C TYR A 155 -9.58 6.36 -12.88
N ASP A 156 -8.65 6.80 -12.02
CA ASP A 156 -7.52 6.00 -11.55
C ASP A 156 -7.95 4.68 -10.94
N GLN A 157 -8.90 4.70 -10.00
CA GLN A 157 -9.39 3.48 -9.35
C GLN A 157 -9.98 2.50 -10.36
N GLY A 158 -10.80 3.00 -11.27
CA GLY A 158 -11.41 2.16 -12.31
C GLY A 158 -10.39 1.61 -13.31
N CYS A 159 -9.39 2.41 -13.67
CA CYS A 159 -8.29 1.96 -14.53
C CYS A 159 -7.45 0.86 -13.87
N VAL A 160 -7.16 0.99 -12.57
CA VAL A 160 -6.45 -0.05 -11.79
C VAL A 160 -7.24 -1.36 -11.76
N GLU A 161 -8.55 -1.31 -11.52
CA GLU A 161 -9.40 -2.51 -11.56
C GLU A 161 -9.40 -3.17 -12.94
N LEU A 162 -9.53 -2.38 -14.00
CA LEU A 162 -9.58 -2.88 -15.38
C LEU A 162 -8.25 -3.49 -15.82
N ILE A 163 -7.11 -2.88 -15.48
CA ILE A 163 -5.81 -3.44 -15.85
C ILE A 163 -5.52 -4.74 -15.09
N GLN A 164 -5.87 -4.81 -13.80
CA GLN A 164 -5.72 -6.04 -13.02
C GLN A 164 -6.53 -7.18 -13.63
N ASN A 165 -7.78 -6.92 -14.02
CA ASN A 165 -8.64 -7.92 -14.66
C ASN A 165 -8.10 -8.35 -16.03
N ALA A 166 -7.74 -7.41 -16.88
CA ALA A 166 -7.25 -7.68 -18.24
C ALA A 166 -5.93 -8.48 -18.23
N PHE A 167 -5.04 -8.20 -17.26
CA PHE A 167 -3.75 -8.89 -17.15
C PHE A 167 -3.79 -10.16 -16.32
N SER A 168 -4.88 -10.47 -15.63
CA SER A 168 -5.02 -11.71 -14.87
C SER A 168 -4.79 -12.95 -15.74
N ASP A 169 -5.39 -13.00 -16.91
CA ASP A 169 -5.25 -14.14 -17.85
C ASP A 169 -3.84 -14.22 -18.45
N TYR A 170 -3.17 -13.10 -18.64
CA TYR A 170 -1.76 -13.06 -19.06
C TYR A 170 -0.85 -13.69 -18.01
N PHE A 171 -1.01 -13.32 -16.73
CA PHE A 171 -0.23 -13.91 -15.64
C PHE A 171 -0.51 -15.41 -15.46
N GLN A 172 -1.72 -15.87 -15.77
CA GLN A 172 -2.09 -17.29 -15.79
C GLN A 172 -1.62 -18.04 -17.04
N GLY A 173 -1.00 -17.36 -18.00
CA GLY A 173 -0.52 -17.96 -19.25
C GLY A 173 -1.61 -18.32 -20.26
N LYS A 174 -2.84 -17.77 -20.12
CA LYS A 174 -3.97 -18.04 -21.03
C LYS A 174 -3.96 -17.17 -22.28
N VAL A 175 -3.42 -15.98 -22.16
CA VAL A 175 -3.27 -15.01 -23.26
C VAL A 175 -1.86 -14.43 -23.28
N ASP A 176 -1.44 -13.91 -24.42
CA ASP A 176 -0.19 -13.17 -24.53
C ASP A 176 -0.33 -11.71 -24.04
N PHE A 177 0.80 -11.00 -23.98
CA PHE A 177 0.85 -9.62 -23.49
C PHE A 177 0.04 -8.66 -24.38
N ASP A 178 0.13 -8.81 -25.70
CA ASP A 178 -0.57 -7.93 -26.65
C ASP A 178 -2.09 -8.12 -26.54
N LYS A 179 -2.55 -9.35 -26.35
CA LYS A 179 -3.97 -9.62 -26.11
C LYS A 179 -4.46 -9.02 -24.80
N ALA A 180 -3.65 -9.08 -23.71
CA ALA A 180 -3.99 -8.45 -22.44
C ALA A 180 -4.09 -6.93 -22.58
N LYS A 181 -3.16 -6.29 -23.32
CA LYS A 181 -3.23 -4.86 -23.66
C LYS A 181 -4.52 -4.52 -24.39
N ALA A 182 -4.83 -5.24 -25.46
CA ALA A 182 -6.05 -5.01 -26.24
C ALA A 182 -7.33 -5.19 -25.40
N ASN A 183 -7.36 -6.19 -24.49
CA ASN A 183 -8.47 -6.38 -23.56
C ASN A 183 -8.63 -5.18 -22.62
N PHE A 184 -7.52 -4.65 -22.09
CA PHE A 184 -7.55 -3.46 -21.24
C PHE A 184 -8.04 -2.23 -22.02
N GLU A 185 -7.52 -1.97 -23.21
CA GLU A 185 -7.94 -0.85 -24.06
C GLU A 185 -9.43 -0.91 -24.36
N THR A 186 -9.95 -2.09 -24.70
CA THR A 186 -11.38 -2.31 -24.92
C THR A 186 -12.19 -2.00 -23.66
N ALA A 187 -11.77 -2.51 -22.50
CA ALA A 187 -12.46 -2.30 -21.26
C ALA A 187 -12.46 -0.84 -20.79
N ILE A 188 -11.38 -0.10 -21.07
CA ILE A 188 -11.32 1.35 -20.82
C ILE A 188 -12.31 2.10 -21.69
N GLN A 189 -12.33 1.81 -22.99
CA GLN A 189 -13.25 2.48 -23.94
C GLN A 189 -14.72 2.19 -23.65
N GLU A 190 -15.03 0.99 -23.17
CA GLU A 190 -16.39 0.62 -22.75
C GLU A 190 -16.84 1.35 -21.48
N ARG A 191 -15.94 1.47 -20.48
CA ARG A 191 -16.26 2.10 -19.18
C ARG A 191 -16.16 3.61 -19.21
N TYR A 192 -15.23 4.15 -20.00
CA TYR A 192 -14.88 5.57 -20.09
C TYR A 192 -14.73 5.99 -21.56
N PRO A 193 -15.85 6.12 -22.31
CA PRO A 193 -15.81 6.43 -23.75
C PRO A 193 -15.12 7.75 -24.11
N GLU A 194 -14.97 8.66 -23.13
CA GLU A 194 -14.25 9.92 -23.28
C GLU A 194 -12.73 9.75 -23.30
N ILE A 195 -12.19 8.61 -22.88
CA ILE A 195 -10.76 8.30 -23.00
C ILE A 195 -10.51 7.71 -24.38
N THR A 196 -9.99 8.54 -25.27
CA THR A 196 -9.81 8.18 -26.70
C THR A 196 -8.41 7.66 -27.01
N GLU A 197 -7.45 7.83 -26.12
CA GLU A 197 -6.05 7.43 -26.34
C GLU A 197 -5.46 6.85 -25.05
N ILE A 198 -4.75 5.74 -25.19
CA ILE A 198 -3.99 5.08 -24.13
C ILE A 198 -2.55 4.97 -24.56
N GLN A 199 -1.65 5.61 -23.83
CA GLN A 199 -0.22 5.55 -24.08
C GLN A 199 0.42 4.50 -23.17
N TRP A 200 1.15 3.57 -23.76
CA TRP A 200 1.92 2.58 -23.04
C TRP A 200 3.37 3.04 -22.91
N PRO A 201 4.03 2.81 -21.78
CA PRO A 201 5.46 3.07 -21.66
C PRO A 201 6.25 2.20 -22.63
N GLU A 202 7.34 2.76 -23.17
CA GLU A 202 8.28 2.06 -24.06
C GLU A 202 9.09 0.96 -23.33
#